data_3c15bcdaffaaeb91bfb2081a9e3b8576
#
_entry.id   3c15bcdaffaaeb91bfb2081a9e3b8576
#
_cell.length_a   1.000
_cell.length_b   1.000
_cell.length_c   1.000
_cell.angle_alpha   90.00
_cell.angle_beta   90.00
_cell.angle_gamma   90.00
#
_symmetry.space_group_name_H-M   'P 1'
#
loop_
_entity.id
_entity.type
_entity.pdbx_description
1 polymer ?
#
loop_
_entity_poly.entity_id
_entity_poly.type
_entity_poly.pdbx_seq_one_letter_code
_entity_poly.pdbx_strand_id
1 'polypeptide(L)'
;MGIFAGNNGANWRATGSFWRKTAFEELETIVSLTPDMGVTSMHSDYVLPIAHHYERDDLMLQSRVPYLQVLNEAVPPLGESVDDWEANRRLAEAISKQAVARGIKPIMDAVDGRSVRRDYTKTLELFTMGGRINNSKDVAQFIINTSHGLPKITFEELSEKGIVKVEGVDNTSWDNEESPYHTEVVRSVREKKPYETFTGRQQFYIDHEWFIEFGETLPTYKEALSLKGYPMRMMMGHARHGIHSTWRDESFLLSLQRGEPDIYVNPDDAKERGVIDGDMVRIYNSAGEFSAMAHVSSGIQPGMLFMYHGWDPKMFKDQKNFGEVIPTGGLIKPTSMAGDYGHLGYQPLAYAPNQTYKDFTCDFEKSA
;
A
#
# COMPACT_ATOMS: atom_id res chain seq x y z
N MET A 1 -13.36 16.26 1.09
CA MET A 1 -13.54 14.99 1.81
C MET A 1 -12.57 13.96 1.26
N GLY A 2 -11.91 13.20 2.15
CA GLY A 2 -11.08 12.04 1.82
C GLY A 2 -11.68 10.76 2.38
N ILE A 3 -11.71 9.68 1.59
CA ILE A 3 -12.14 8.35 2.04
C ILE A 3 -10.96 7.38 1.89
N PHE A 4 -10.56 6.75 2.99
CA PHE A 4 -9.43 5.83 3.07
C PHE A 4 -9.93 4.43 3.40
N ALA A 5 -9.96 3.55 2.41
CA ALA A 5 -10.37 2.17 2.56
C ALA A 5 -9.14 1.25 2.59
N GLY A 6 -8.98 0.47 3.67
CA GLY A 6 -7.88 -0.49 3.84
C GLY A 6 -6.48 0.12 3.71
N ASN A 7 -6.32 1.39 4.07
CA ASN A 7 -5.06 2.13 3.86
C ASN A 7 -4.61 2.86 5.11
N ASN A 8 -3.43 2.51 5.62
CA ASN A 8 -2.77 3.21 6.72
C ASN A 8 -1.62 4.10 6.22
N GLY A 9 -1.87 4.88 5.15
CA GLY A 9 -0.85 5.70 4.46
C GLY A 9 -0.17 6.72 5.36
N ALA A 10 -0.88 7.29 6.33
CA ALA A 10 -0.32 8.24 7.30
C ALA A 10 0.75 7.64 8.21
N ASN A 11 0.84 6.30 8.30
CA ASN A 11 1.87 5.63 9.07
C ASN A 11 3.18 5.46 8.29
N TRP A 12 3.10 4.92 7.07
CA TRP A 12 4.27 4.38 6.37
C TRP A 12 4.76 5.22 5.19
N ARG A 13 3.97 6.20 4.76
CA ARG A 13 4.42 7.09 3.68
C ARG A 13 5.50 8.04 4.15
N ALA A 14 6.35 8.40 3.20
CA ALA A 14 7.37 9.42 3.40
C ALA A 14 6.76 10.72 3.94
N THR A 15 7.50 11.40 4.81
CA THR A 15 7.02 12.61 5.50
C THR A 15 5.67 12.41 6.20
N GLY A 16 5.59 11.41 7.08
CA GLY A 16 4.37 11.07 7.81
C GLY A 16 3.75 12.24 8.55
N SER A 17 4.58 13.14 9.13
CA SER A 17 4.11 14.39 9.75
C SER A 17 3.40 15.32 8.77
N PHE A 18 3.86 15.41 7.51
CA PHE A 18 3.17 16.20 6.49
C PHE A 18 1.75 15.67 6.23
N TRP A 19 1.60 14.36 6.15
CA TRP A 19 0.27 13.76 6.00
C TRP A 19 -0.64 14.10 7.17
N ARG A 20 -0.15 13.91 8.41
CA ARG A 20 -0.94 14.11 9.62
C ARG A 20 -1.24 15.58 9.94
N LYS A 21 -0.26 16.47 9.71
CA LYS A 21 -0.34 17.87 10.14
C LYS A 21 -0.69 18.84 9.02
N THR A 22 -0.65 18.42 7.76
CA THR A 22 -0.90 19.33 6.63
C THR A 22 -1.96 18.76 5.71
N ALA A 23 -1.71 17.59 5.10
CA ALA A 23 -2.64 17.06 4.10
C ALA A 23 -4.01 16.72 4.70
N PHE A 24 -4.06 16.19 5.91
CA PHE A 24 -5.32 15.87 6.59
C PHE A 24 -6.03 17.12 7.11
N GLU A 25 -5.30 18.14 7.57
CA GLU A 25 -5.90 19.40 8.02
C GLU A 25 -6.53 20.21 6.87
N GLU A 26 -6.07 20.01 5.62
CA GLU A 26 -6.68 20.62 4.44
C GLU A 26 -7.97 19.91 3.96
N LEU A 27 -8.26 18.74 4.52
CA LEU A 27 -9.48 18.00 4.20
C LEU A 27 -10.60 18.38 5.15
N GLU A 28 -11.72 18.83 4.60
CA GLU A 28 -12.93 19.19 5.36
C GLU A 28 -13.52 18.00 6.12
N THR A 29 -13.33 16.79 5.61
CA THR A 29 -13.82 15.55 6.23
C THR A 29 -12.94 14.37 5.80
N ILE A 30 -12.56 13.55 6.76
CA ILE A 30 -11.80 12.32 6.56
C ILE A 30 -12.61 11.14 7.08
N VAL A 31 -12.78 10.14 6.25
CA VAL A 31 -13.47 8.89 6.59
C VAL A 31 -12.53 7.71 6.37
N SER A 32 -12.36 6.87 7.37
CA SER A 32 -11.65 5.60 7.26
C SER A 32 -12.60 4.42 7.28
N LEU A 33 -12.40 3.50 6.35
CA LEU A 33 -13.04 2.18 6.30
C LEU A 33 -11.95 1.15 6.60
N THR A 34 -11.99 0.54 7.78
CA THR A 34 -10.86 -0.28 8.25
C THR A 34 -11.29 -1.31 9.31
N PRO A 35 -10.64 -2.48 9.37
CA PRO A 35 -10.87 -3.45 10.43
C PRO A 35 -10.14 -3.12 11.75
N ASP A 36 -9.18 -2.19 11.73
CA ASP A 36 -8.35 -1.83 12.87
C ASP A 36 -8.15 -0.32 13.02
N MET A 37 -7.71 0.12 14.20
CA MET A 37 -7.41 1.53 14.50
C MET A 37 -5.95 1.88 14.21
N GLY A 38 -5.60 1.97 12.92
CA GLY A 38 -4.28 2.46 12.48
C GLY A 38 -4.17 4.00 12.55
N VAL A 39 -2.98 4.52 12.19
CA VAL A 39 -2.69 5.97 12.25
C VAL A 39 -3.67 6.80 11.41
N THR A 40 -3.99 6.35 10.20
CA THR A 40 -4.94 7.05 9.34
C THR A 40 -6.32 7.16 10.02
N SER A 41 -6.79 6.07 10.63
CA SER A 41 -8.07 6.05 11.34
C SER A 41 -8.08 6.96 12.56
N MET A 42 -6.97 7.02 13.31
CA MET A 42 -6.82 7.91 14.47
C MET A 42 -6.89 9.40 14.12
N HIS A 43 -6.64 9.75 12.85
CA HIS A 43 -6.73 11.11 12.32
C HIS A 43 -7.99 11.34 11.48
N SER A 44 -8.92 10.39 11.46
CA SER A 44 -10.17 10.50 10.70
C SER A 44 -11.30 11.05 11.56
N ASP A 45 -12.20 11.84 10.95
CA ASP A 45 -13.40 12.35 11.60
C ASP A 45 -14.42 11.23 11.81
N TYR A 46 -14.44 10.26 10.90
CA TYR A 46 -15.32 9.10 10.97
C TYR A 46 -14.54 7.82 10.67
N VAL A 47 -14.73 6.83 11.53
CA VAL A 47 -14.20 5.48 11.33
C VAL A 47 -15.35 4.51 11.18
N LEU A 48 -15.45 3.87 10.03
CA LEU A 48 -16.46 2.87 9.73
C LEU A 48 -15.82 1.49 9.86
N PRO A 49 -16.32 0.63 10.77
CA PRO A 49 -15.75 -0.69 10.98
C PRO A 49 -16.04 -1.60 9.78
N ILE A 50 -15.00 -2.20 9.22
CA ILE A 50 -15.08 -3.12 8.09
C ILE A 50 -14.78 -4.54 8.55
N ALA A 51 -15.58 -5.48 8.05
CA ALA A 51 -15.43 -6.90 8.30
C ALA A 51 -14.06 -7.41 7.83
N HIS A 52 -13.43 -8.22 8.67
CA HIS A 52 -12.15 -8.85 8.36
C HIS A 52 -12.33 -9.99 7.35
N HIS A 53 -11.22 -10.53 6.83
CA HIS A 53 -11.22 -11.57 5.79
C HIS A 53 -11.99 -12.85 6.16
N TYR A 54 -12.06 -13.21 7.44
CA TYR A 54 -12.85 -14.34 7.91
C TYR A 54 -14.34 -14.06 8.13
N GLU A 55 -14.71 -12.78 8.03
CA GLU A 55 -16.05 -12.26 8.34
C GLU A 55 -16.82 -11.84 7.09
N ARG A 56 -16.31 -12.17 5.90
CA ARG A 56 -16.94 -11.79 4.63
C ARG A 56 -16.68 -12.79 3.50
N ASP A 57 -17.52 -12.72 2.48
CA ASP A 57 -17.30 -13.41 1.22
C ASP A 57 -16.55 -12.51 0.24
N ASP A 58 -15.54 -13.07 -0.43
CA ASP A 58 -14.69 -12.34 -1.39
C ASP A 58 -13.95 -13.30 -2.33
N LEU A 59 -13.19 -12.75 -3.27
CA LEU A 59 -12.28 -13.47 -4.14
C LEU A 59 -10.84 -13.10 -3.83
N MET A 60 -9.92 -14.04 -4.03
CA MET A 60 -8.50 -13.79 -4.02
C MET A 60 -7.85 -14.28 -5.31
N LEU A 61 -7.22 -13.37 -6.03
CA LEU A 61 -6.38 -13.67 -7.18
C LEU A 61 -5.07 -12.90 -7.05
N GLN A 62 -3.98 -13.64 -7.01
CA GLN A 62 -2.64 -13.05 -7.01
C GLN A 62 -1.97 -13.27 -8.36
N SER A 63 -1.38 -12.23 -8.95
CA SER A 63 -0.68 -12.30 -10.23
C SER A 63 0.48 -13.31 -10.28
N ARG A 64 0.98 -13.71 -9.13
CA ARG A 64 2.09 -14.69 -9.01
C ARG A 64 1.63 -16.12 -8.78
N VAL A 65 0.34 -16.34 -8.61
CA VAL A 65 -0.26 -17.64 -8.30
C VAL A 65 -1.42 -17.87 -9.26
N PRO A 66 -1.35 -18.87 -10.16
CA PRO A 66 -2.36 -19.07 -11.19
C PRO A 66 -3.60 -19.80 -10.63
N TYR A 67 -4.09 -19.33 -9.50
CA TYR A 67 -5.27 -19.90 -8.85
C TYR A 67 -6.24 -18.81 -8.43
N LEU A 68 -7.49 -18.96 -8.80
CA LEU A 68 -8.60 -18.22 -8.23
C LEU A 68 -9.03 -18.91 -6.93
N GLN A 69 -9.01 -18.18 -5.85
CA GLN A 69 -9.42 -18.66 -4.53
C GLN A 69 -10.65 -17.92 -4.06
N VAL A 70 -11.44 -18.55 -3.23
CA VAL A 70 -12.57 -17.92 -2.56
C VAL A 70 -12.19 -17.62 -1.11
N LEU A 71 -12.67 -16.50 -0.62
CA LEU A 71 -12.79 -16.23 0.81
C LEU A 71 -14.25 -16.43 1.16
N ASN A 72 -14.54 -17.41 1.98
CA ASN A 72 -15.90 -17.65 2.51
C ASN A 72 -16.00 -17.04 3.90
N GLU A 73 -17.12 -16.41 4.20
CA GLU A 73 -17.44 -16.01 5.57
C GLU A 73 -17.39 -17.24 6.49
N ALA A 74 -16.41 -17.26 7.38
CA ALA A 74 -16.21 -18.34 8.34
C ALA A 74 -16.85 -18.04 9.70
N VAL A 75 -16.98 -16.76 10.03
CA VAL A 75 -17.63 -16.24 11.24
C VAL A 75 -18.40 -14.97 10.89
N PRO A 76 -19.50 -14.67 11.56
CA PRO A 76 -20.24 -13.44 11.31
C PRO A 76 -19.38 -12.20 11.66
N PRO A 77 -19.60 -11.08 10.96
CA PRO A 77 -18.93 -9.81 11.28
C PRO A 77 -19.11 -9.41 12.74
N LEU A 78 -18.04 -8.91 13.35
CA LEU A 78 -18.04 -8.52 14.76
C LEU A 78 -18.71 -7.15 14.95
N GLY A 79 -19.64 -7.05 15.88
CA GLY A 79 -20.28 -5.80 16.27
C GLY A 79 -21.09 -5.17 15.14
N GLU A 80 -20.75 -3.94 14.76
CA GLU A 80 -21.41 -3.20 13.67
C GLU A 80 -20.63 -3.24 12.36
N SER A 81 -19.57 -4.05 12.28
CA SER A 81 -18.77 -4.16 11.06
C SER A 81 -19.57 -4.76 9.91
N VAL A 82 -19.30 -4.28 8.73
CA VAL A 82 -19.90 -4.76 7.47
C VAL A 82 -18.81 -4.91 6.43
N ASP A 83 -19.05 -5.66 5.38
CA ASP A 83 -18.09 -5.75 4.29
C ASP A 83 -17.96 -4.41 3.51
N ASP A 84 -16.89 -4.30 2.72
CA ASP A 84 -16.60 -3.08 1.96
C ASP A 84 -17.72 -2.71 0.99
N TRP A 85 -18.38 -3.71 0.39
CA TRP A 85 -19.47 -3.45 -0.55
C TRP A 85 -20.68 -2.84 0.19
N GLU A 86 -21.09 -3.42 1.31
CA GLU A 86 -22.24 -2.92 2.10
C GLU A 86 -21.96 -1.53 2.68
N ALA A 87 -20.72 -1.27 3.16
CA ALA A 87 -20.34 0.06 3.63
C ALA A 87 -20.50 1.11 2.52
N ASN A 88 -19.98 0.81 1.33
CA ASN A 88 -20.11 1.71 0.18
C ASN A 88 -21.56 1.81 -0.35
N ARG A 89 -22.33 0.73 -0.27
CA ARG A 89 -23.77 0.75 -0.61
C ARG A 89 -24.55 1.71 0.30
N ARG A 90 -24.32 1.63 1.63
CA ARG A 90 -24.94 2.56 2.60
C ARG A 90 -24.56 4.00 2.32
N LEU A 91 -23.30 4.25 1.99
CA LEU A 91 -22.81 5.58 1.60
C LEU A 91 -23.51 6.07 0.32
N ALA A 92 -23.58 5.24 -0.71
CA ALA A 92 -24.26 5.55 -1.98
C ALA A 92 -25.77 5.83 -1.77
N GLU A 93 -26.43 5.08 -0.89
CA GLU A 93 -27.81 5.30 -0.50
C GLU A 93 -27.99 6.66 0.21
N ALA A 94 -27.13 6.97 1.17
CA ALA A 94 -27.16 8.23 1.90
C ALA A 94 -26.94 9.43 0.95
N ILE A 95 -25.97 9.32 0.05
CA ILE A 95 -25.71 10.33 -0.98
C ILE A 95 -26.96 10.56 -1.85
N SER A 96 -27.57 9.47 -2.35
CA SER A 96 -28.78 9.58 -3.18
C SER A 96 -29.94 10.23 -2.45
N LYS A 97 -30.20 9.83 -1.20
CA LYS A 97 -31.26 10.40 -0.35
C LYS A 97 -31.02 11.89 -0.07
N GLN A 98 -29.78 12.26 0.26
CA GLN A 98 -29.42 13.65 0.53
C GLN A 98 -29.48 14.52 -0.73
N ALA A 99 -29.06 13.98 -1.88
CA ALA A 99 -29.14 14.70 -3.15
C ALA A 99 -30.59 15.02 -3.53
N VAL A 100 -31.49 14.07 -3.35
CA VAL A 100 -32.95 14.27 -3.55
C VAL A 100 -33.48 15.31 -2.55
N ALA A 101 -33.23 15.14 -1.26
CA ALA A 101 -33.74 16.00 -0.21
C ALA A 101 -33.30 17.46 -0.35
N ARG A 102 -32.08 17.69 -0.84
CA ARG A 102 -31.49 19.02 -1.07
C ARG A 102 -31.76 19.57 -2.47
N GLY A 103 -32.44 18.84 -3.34
CA GLY A 103 -32.74 19.26 -4.72
C GLY A 103 -31.48 19.43 -5.57
N ILE A 104 -30.41 18.66 -5.31
CA ILE A 104 -29.16 18.73 -6.06
C ILE A 104 -29.42 18.27 -7.50
N LYS A 105 -29.12 19.16 -8.44
CA LYS A 105 -29.27 18.87 -9.86
C LYS A 105 -28.02 18.23 -10.45
N PRO A 106 -28.16 17.44 -11.52
CA PRO A 106 -27.00 16.90 -12.23
C PRO A 106 -26.03 18.00 -12.65
N ILE A 107 -24.74 17.73 -12.52
CA ILE A 107 -23.66 18.60 -12.96
C ILE A 107 -22.90 17.97 -14.13
N MET A 108 -22.23 18.80 -14.90
CA MET A 108 -21.26 18.34 -15.90
C MET A 108 -19.87 18.45 -15.28
N ASP A 109 -19.15 17.35 -15.30
CA ASP A 109 -17.79 17.23 -14.78
C ASP A 109 -16.82 16.91 -15.93
N ALA A 110 -15.56 17.28 -15.81
CA ALA A 110 -14.51 16.93 -16.75
C ALA A 110 -13.64 15.81 -16.17
N VAL A 111 -13.69 14.65 -16.80
CA VAL A 111 -12.87 13.49 -16.42
C VAL A 111 -12.06 13.05 -17.62
N ASP A 112 -10.75 13.07 -17.52
CA ASP A 112 -9.81 12.69 -18.60
C ASP A 112 -10.12 13.43 -19.93
N GLY A 113 -10.42 14.71 -19.85
CA GLY A 113 -10.78 15.53 -21.00
C GLY A 113 -12.16 15.24 -21.60
N ARG A 114 -12.95 14.37 -20.97
CA ARG A 114 -14.31 14.04 -21.39
C ARG A 114 -15.33 14.70 -20.48
N SER A 115 -16.41 15.21 -21.08
CA SER A 115 -17.54 15.74 -20.31
C SER A 115 -18.40 14.58 -19.80
N VAL A 116 -18.50 14.43 -18.48
CA VAL A 116 -19.29 13.39 -17.83
C VAL A 116 -20.41 14.01 -17.02
N ARG A 117 -21.64 13.60 -17.29
CA ARG A 117 -22.79 14.02 -16.48
C ARG A 117 -22.84 13.21 -15.19
N ARG A 118 -22.79 13.90 -14.05
CA ARG A 118 -22.95 13.31 -12.72
C ARG A 118 -24.31 13.66 -12.13
N ASP A 119 -25.05 12.64 -11.76
CA ASP A 119 -26.38 12.75 -11.14
C ASP A 119 -26.35 12.03 -9.79
N TYR A 120 -26.11 12.77 -8.74
CA TYR A 120 -25.97 12.21 -7.39
C TYR A 120 -27.27 11.59 -6.84
N THR A 121 -28.43 11.94 -7.40
CA THR A 121 -29.70 11.31 -7.03
C THR A 121 -29.77 9.83 -7.44
N LYS A 122 -28.92 9.43 -8.37
CA LYS A 122 -28.82 8.07 -8.92
C LYS A 122 -27.59 7.28 -8.42
N THR A 123 -26.87 7.77 -7.41
CA THR A 123 -25.65 7.12 -6.94
C THR A 123 -25.89 5.67 -6.55
N LEU A 124 -26.93 5.37 -5.78
CA LEU A 124 -27.28 3.99 -5.39
C LEU A 124 -27.65 3.13 -6.61
N GLU A 125 -28.47 3.65 -7.52
CA GLU A 125 -28.87 2.95 -8.75
C GLU A 125 -27.65 2.54 -9.57
N LEU A 126 -26.72 3.48 -9.77
CA LEU A 126 -25.47 3.25 -10.49
C LEU A 126 -24.55 2.26 -9.76
N PHE A 127 -24.39 2.43 -8.45
CA PHE A 127 -23.55 1.58 -7.62
C PHE A 127 -24.01 0.12 -7.63
N THR A 128 -25.31 -0.10 -7.54
CA THR A 128 -25.92 -1.45 -7.59
C THR A 128 -26.16 -1.96 -9.01
N MET A 129 -25.71 -1.22 -10.03
CA MET A 129 -25.98 -1.53 -11.45
C MET A 129 -27.47 -1.75 -11.75
N GLY A 130 -28.34 -0.87 -11.20
CA GLY A 130 -29.80 -1.02 -11.32
C GLY A 130 -30.38 -2.16 -10.49
N GLY A 131 -29.76 -2.51 -9.36
CA GLY A 131 -30.19 -3.58 -8.46
C GLY A 131 -29.74 -4.98 -8.88
N ARG A 132 -28.79 -5.09 -9.83
CA ARG A 132 -28.22 -6.40 -10.22
C ARG A 132 -27.16 -6.90 -9.25
N ILE A 133 -26.55 -6.03 -8.49
CA ILE A 133 -25.54 -6.34 -7.47
C ILE A 133 -26.10 -5.89 -6.12
N ASN A 134 -26.29 -6.84 -5.21
CA ASN A 134 -26.95 -6.61 -3.94
C ASN A 134 -26.11 -7.02 -2.71
N ASN A 135 -24.99 -7.70 -2.92
CA ASN A 135 -24.08 -8.18 -1.89
C ASN A 135 -22.71 -8.50 -2.48
N SER A 136 -21.74 -8.86 -1.65
CA SER A 136 -20.37 -9.18 -2.04
C SER A 136 -20.27 -10.43 -2.92
N LYS A 137 -21.16 -11.42 -2.78
CA LYS A 137 -21.22 -12.60 -3.66
C LYS A 137 -21.61 -12.22 -5.09
N ASP A 138 -22.56 -11.29 -5.24
CA ASP A 138 -22.93 -10.77 -6.55
C ASP A 138 -21.76 -10.04 -7.22
N VAL A 139 -20.97 -9.29 -6.41
CA VAL A 139 -19.73 -8.64 -6.90
C VAL A 139 -18.73 -9.69 -7.36
N ALA A 140 -18.48 -10.71 -6.54
CA ALA A 140 -17.57 -11.80 -6.86
C ALA A 140 -17.99 -12.51 -8.15
N GLN A 141 -19.27 -12.84 -8.28
CA GLN A 141 -19.81 -13.46 -9.49
C GLN A 141 -19.72 -12.55 -10.71
N PHE A 142 -19.97 -11.25 -10.53
CA PHE A 142 -19.78 -10.28 -11.60
C PHE A 142 -18.33 -10.23 -12.08
N ILE A 143 -17.35 -10.22 -11.17
CA ILE A 143 -15.92 -10.27 -11.49
C ILE A 143 -15.60 -11.55 -12.27
N ILE A 144 -16.03 -12.72 -11.80
CA ILE A 144 -15.82 -13.99 -12.48
C ILE A 144 -16.37 -13.95 -13.91
N ASN A 145 -17.58 -13.43 -14.09
CA ASN A 145 -18.28 -13.41 -15.37
C ASN A 145 -17.67 -12.45 -16.39
N THR A 146 -17.12 -11.33 -15.91
CA THR A 146 -16.64 -10.22 -16.77
C THR A 146 -15.11 -10.22 -16.97
N SER A 147 -14.37 -10.93 -16.12
CA SER A 147 -12.91 -11.01 -16.24
C SER A 147 -12.52 -11.97 -17.37
N HIS A 148 -11.61 -11.50 -18.20
CA HIS A 148 -11.00 -12.35 -19.22
C HIS A 148 -10.02 -13.33 -18.57
N GLY A 149 -10.08 -14.59 -18.97
CA GLY A 149 -9.14 -15.61 -18.49
C GLY A 149 -9.54 -16.30 -17.19
N LEU A 150 -10.55 -15.83 -16.47
CA LEU A 150 -11.07 -16.57 -15.32
C LEU A 150 -11.94 -17.76 -15.78
N PRO A 151 -11.93 -18.85 -15.01
CA PRO A 151 -12.79 -20.01 -15.29
C PRO A 151 -14.27 -19.62 -15.23
N LYS A 152 -15.07 -20.21 -16.10
CA LYS A 152 -16.54 -20.04 -16.08
C LYS A 152 -17.12 -20.92 -14.98
N ILE A 153 -17.22 -20.37 -13.80
CA ILE A 153 -17.66 -21.05 -12.58
C ILE A 153 -18.57 -20.11 -11.79
N THR A 154 -19.52 -20.66 -11.06
CA THR A 154 -20.32 -19.87 -10.12
C THR A 154 -19.55 -19.64 -8.82
N PHE A 155 -19.97 -18.63 -8.06
CA PHE A 155 -19.39 -18.37 -6.75
C PHE A 155 -19.62 -19.56 -5.80
N GLU A 156 -20.78 -20.18 -5.86
CA GLU A 156 -21.14 -21.36 -5.07
C GLU A 156 -20.25 -22.56 -5.41
N GLU A 157 -20.06 -22.86 -6.69
CA GLU A 157 -19.16 -23.94 -7.13
C GLU A 157 -17.70 -23.67 -6.74
N LEU A 158 -17.27 -22.40 -6.79
CA LEU A 158 -15.94 -22.00 -6.32
C LEU A 158 -15.84 -22.17 -4.80
N SER A 159 -16.88 -21.82 -4.06
CA SER A 159 -16.94 -21.98 -2.59
C SER A 159 -16.82 -23.44 -2.16
N GLU A 160 -17.45 -24.35 -2.90
CA GLU A 160 -17.34 -25.80 -2.66
C GLU A 160 -15.92 -26.33 -2.94
N LYS A 161 -15.29 -25.84 -3.99
CA LYS A 161 -13.92 -26.25 -4.39
C LYS A 161 -12.81 -25.55 -3.60
N GLY A 162 -13.07 -24.36 -3.07
CA GLY A 162 -12.12 -23.50 -2.37
C GLY A 162 -11.09 -22.81 -3.28
N ILE A 163 -10.62 -23.52 -4.29
CA ILE A 163 -9.58 -23.06 -5.20
C ILE A 163 -9.74 -23.68 -6.60
N VAL A 164 -9.51 -22.88 -7.64
CA VAL A 164 -9.56 -23.36 -9.03
C VAL A 164 -8.37 -22.78 -9.80
N LYS A 165 -7.67 -23.61 -10.56
CA LYS A 165 -6.57 -23.18 -11.42
C LYS A 165 -7.09 -22.27 -12.54
N VAL A 166 -6.41 -21.15 -12.77
CA VAL A 166 -6.66 -20.26 -13.91
C VAL A 166 -5.82 -20.73 -15.06
N GLU A 167 -6.49 -21.11 -16.16
CA GLU A 167 -5.84 -21.63 -17.35
C GLU A 167 -5.79 -20.59 -18.48
N GLY A 168 -4.80 -20.70 -19.36
CA GLY A 168 -4.73 -19.90 -20.58
C GLY A 168 -4.37 -18.44 -20.44
N VAL A 169 -3.91 -18.02 -19.27
CA VAL A 169 -3.38 -16.66 -19.06
C VAL A 169 -1.89 -16.69 -19.36
N ASP A 170 -1.50 -16.07 -20.46
CA ASP A 170 -0.16 -16.18 -21.05
C ASP A 170 0.98 -15.77 -20.14
N ASN A 171 0.77 -14.83 -19.25
CA ASN A 171 1.79 -14.29 -18.36
C ASN A 171 1.61 -14.67 -16.89
N THR A 172 0.52 -15.34 -16.53
CA THR A 172 0.19 -15.65 -15.13
C THR A 172 -0.04 -17.13 -14.86
N SER A 173 -0.12 -18.00 -15.89
CA SER A 173 -0.32 -19.44 -15.73
C SER A 173 0.93 -20.25 -16.05
N TRP A 174 1.16 -21.28 -15.26
CA TRP A 174 2.20 -22.27 -15.49
C TRP A 174 1.58 -23.53 -16.09
N ASP A 175 2.01 -23.89 -17.28
CA ASP A 175 1.47 -25.06 -18.00
C ASP A 175 2.08 -26.38 -17.56
N ASN A 176 3.08 -26.34 -16.67
CA ASN A 176 3.77 -27.55 -16.21
C ASN A 176 3.24 -27.97 -14.83
N GLU A 177 2.52 -29.06 -14.78
CA GLU A 177 1.99 -29.65 -13.54
C GLU A 177 3.06 -30.05 -12.52
N GLU A 178 4.29 -30.28 -12.98
CA GLU A 178 5.42 -30.66 -12.13
C GLU A 178 6.05 -29.48 -11.37
N SER A 179 5.78 -28.26 -11.81
CA SER A 179 6.34 -27.08 -11.14
C SER A 179 5.33 -26.36 -10.28
N PRO A 180 5.62 -26.18 -8.97
CA PRO A 180 4.78 -25.40 -8.09
C PRO A 180 4.96 -23.88 -8.27
N TYR A 181 5.90 -23.45 -9.12
CA TYR A 181 6.22 -22.05 -9.29
C TYR A 181 5.58 -21.46 -10.54
N HIS A 182 5.01 -20.30 -10.35
CA HIS A 182 4.56 -19.45 -11.43
C HIS A 182 5.76 -18.77 -12.12
N THR A 183 5.79 -18.82 -13.45
CA THR A 183 6.79 -18.11 -14.26
C THR A 183 6.06 -17.30 -15.32
N GLU A 184 6.20 -15.99 -15.24
CA GLU A 184 5.70 -15.09 -16.26
C GLU A 184 6.41 -15.36 -17.60
N VAL A 185 5.72 -15.09 -18.69
CA VAL A 185 6.25 -15.13 -20.06
C VAL A 185 6.76 -16.50 -20.54
N VAL A 186 6.33 -17.60 -19.92
CA VAL A 186 6.73 -18.97 -20.33
C VAL A 186 6.50 -19.20 -21.81
N ARG A 187 5.38 -18.80 -22.37
CA ARG A 187 5.06 -18.95 -23.79
C ARG A 187 5.99 -18.14 -24.68
N SER A 188 6.36 -16.94 -24.27
CA SER A 188 7.31 -16.11 -25.01
C SER A 188 8.69 -16.75 -25.05
N VAL A 189 9.13 -17.41 -23.98
CA VAL A 189 10.44 -18.06 -23.91
C VAL A 189 10.44 -19.41 -24.61
N ARG A 190 9.49 -20.30 -24.34
CA ARG A 190 9.46 -21.68 -24.85
C ARG A 190 8.84 -21.77 -26.24
N GLU A 191 7.68 -21.17 -26.44
CA GLU A 191 6.91 -21.26 -27.67
C GLU A 191 7.25 -20.13 -28.66
N LYS A 192 8.14 -19.21 -28.26
CA LYS A 192 8.57 -18.07 -29.09
C LYS A 192 7.42 -17.15 -29.52
N LYS A 193 6.34 -17.10 -28.73
CA LYS A 193 5.28 -16.13 -28.96
C LYS A 193 5.80 -14.71 -28.66
N PRO A 194 5.38 -13.70 -29.43
CA PRO A 194 5.73 -12.32 -29.16
C PRO A 194 5.34 -11.91 -27.74
N TYR A 195 6.17 -11.09 -27.11
CA TYR A 195 5.80 -10.44 -25.84
C TYR A 195 4.68 -9.43 -26.06
N GLU A 196 3.89 -9.19 -25.05
CA GLU A 196 2.82 -8.17 -25.05
C GLU A 196 3.39 -6.75 -24.89
N THR A 197 4.42 -6.44 -25.68
CA THR A 197 5.06 -5.14 -25.76
C THR A 197 4.84 -4.55 -27.15
N PHE A 198 4.99 -3.26 -27.32
CA PHE A 198 4.83 -2.58 -28.59
C PHE A 198 5.67 -3.22 -29.73
N THR A 199 6.88 -3.66 -29.40
CA THR A 199 7.79 -4.32 -30.37
C THR A 199 7.61 -5.84 -30.48
N GLY A 200 6.80 -6.44 -29.61
CA GLY A 200 6.69 -7.89 -29.46
C GLY A 200 7.95 -8.56 -28.89
N ARG A 201 8.92 -7.80 -28.39
CA ARG A 201 10.19 -8.28 -27.85
C ARG A 201 10.33 -7.89 -26.39
N GLN A 202 11.11 -8.67 -25.64
CA GLN A 202 11.56 -8.24 -24.33
C GLN A 202 12.45 -7.00 -24.49
N GLN A 203 12.07 -5.92 -23.82
CA GLN A 203 12.72 -4.63 -23.98
C GLN A 203 13.58 -4.35 -22.75
N PHE A 204 14.89 -4.18 -22.95
CA PHE A 204 15.84 -3.80 -21.91
C PHE A 204 16.15 -2.30 -21.91
N TYR A 205 16.13 -1.67 -23.07
CA TYR A 205 16.28 -0.23 -23.23
C TYR A 205 14.89 0.40 -23.36
N ILE A 206 14.57 1.30 -22.43
CA ILE A 206 13.28 1.99 -22.41
C ILE A 206 13.49 3.38 -22.99
N ASP A 207 13.10 3.56 -24.25
CA ASP A 207 13.23 4.82 -25.01
C ASP A 207 12.06 5.79 -24.80
N HIS A 208 11.40 5.67 -23.67
CA HIS A 208 10.35 6.60 -23.28
C HIS A 208 10.96 7.88 -22.69
N GLU A 209 10.44 9.05 -23.06
CA GLU A 209 10.98 10.36 -22.68
C GLU A 209 11.20 10.52 -21.17
N TRP A 210 10.32 9.98 -20.33
CA TRP A 210 10.43 10.04 -18.89
C TRP A 210 11.63 9.23 -18.36
N PHE A 211 11.84 8.03 -18.92
CA PHE A 211 12.99 7.20 -18.55
C PHE A 211 14.30 7.83 -19.03
N ILE A 212 14.28 8.47 -20.20
CA ILE A 212 15.43 9.23 -20.70
C ILE A 212 15.75 10.39 -19.78
N GLU A 213 14.76 11.17 -19.38
CA GLU A 213 14.93 12.33 -18.49
C GLU A 213 15.51 11.93 -17.12
N PHE A 214 15.06 10.81 -16.55
CA PHE A 214 15.59 10.27 -15.29
C PHE A 214 16.92 9.51 -15.47
N GLY A 215 17.37 9.23 -16.69
CA GLY A 215 18.51 8.37 -16.95
C GLY A 215 18.26 6.91 -16.56
N GLU A 216 17.01 6.44 -16.67
CA GLU A 216 16.55 5.10 -16.30
C GLU A 216 16.26 4.21 -17.53
N THR A 217 16.84 4.55 -18.66
CA THR A 217 16.64 3.81 -19.92
C THR A 217 17.17 2.37 -19.88
N LEU A 218 18.14 2.11 -19.00
CA LEU A 218 18.69 0.77 -18.75
C LEU A 218 18.70 0.48 -17.25
N PRO A 219 18.43 -0.76 -16.82
CA PRO A 219 18.55 -1.16 -15.43
C PRO A 219 20.02 -1.29 -15.05
N THR A 220 20.61 -0.18 -14.60
CA THR A 220 21.99 -0.09 -14.13
C THR A 220 22.02 0.22 -12.64
N TYR A 221 23.11 -0.18 -11.96
CA TYR A 221 23.31 0.23 -10.57
C TYR A 221 23.44 1.75 -10.49
N LYS A 222 22.72 2.32 -9.54
CA LYS A 222 22.85 3.72 -9.12
C LYS A 222 22.91 3.75 -7.62
N GLU A 223 23.70 4.70 -7.10
CA GLU A 223 23.72 4.93 -5.67
C GLU A 223 22.35 5.38 -5.18
N ALA A 224 21.96 4.87 -4.01
CA ALA A 224 20.76 5.31 -3.33
C ALA A 224 20.82 6.80 -3.03
N LEU A 225 19.69 7.46 -3.07
CA LEU A 225 19.58 8.87 -2.73
C LEU A 225 20.06 9.09 -1.30
N SER A 226 20.94 10.06 -1.12
CA SER A 226 21.53 10.37 0.18
C SER A 226 21.40 11.85 0.52
N LEU A 227 21.12 12.14 1.77
CA LEU A 227 21.19 13.49 2.32
C LEU A 227 22.62 13.79 2.74
N LYS A 228 23.14 14.94 2.33
CA LYS A 228 24.50 15.36 2.65
C LYS A 228 24.65 15.60 4.16
N GLY A 229 25.71 15.04 4.75
CA GLY A 229 26.04 15.23 6.17
C GLY A 229 25.42 14.21 7.11
N TYR A 230 24.76 13.17 6.59
CA TYR A 230 24.18 12.09 7.38
C TYR A 230 24.85 10.78 6.99
N PRO A 231 25.75 10.24 7.86
CA PRO A 231 26.64 9.14 7.49
C PRO A 231 26.01 7.76 7.56
N MET A 232 24.91 7.61 8.32
CA MET A 232 24.27 6.31 8.51
C MET A 232 23.24 6.05 7.43
N ARG A 233 23.21 4.82 6.92
CA ARG A 233 22.18 4.35 6.00
C ARG A 233 21.10 3.61 6.76
N MET A 234 19.87 4.08 6.70
CA MET A 234 18.76 3.42 7.33
C MET A 234 18.03 2.50 6.36
N MET A 235 17.87 1.24 6.78
CA MET A 235 17.13 0.22 6.06
C MET A 235 15.93 -0.21 6.88
N MET A 236 14.87 -0.61 6.20
CA MET A 236 13.67 -1.14 6.85
C MET A 236 13.23 -2.44 6.22
N GLY A 237 12.77 -3.36 7.07
CA GLY A 237 12.29 -4.66 6.67
C GLY A 237 10.95 -5.05 7.27
N HIS A 238 10.39 -6.16 6.78
CA HIS A 238 9.18 -6.75 7.32
C HIS A 238 9.48 -7.51 8.61
N ALA A 239 8.65 -7.34 9.62
CA ALA A 239 8.68 -8.20 10.79
C ALA A 239 8.15 -9.60 10.44
N ARG A 240 8.67 -10.62 11.14
CA ARG A 240 8.33 -12.01 10.89
C ARG A 240 6.85 -12.34 11.09
N HIS A 241 6.23 -11.71 12.08
CA HIS A 241 4.86 -11.99 12.50
C HIS A 241 3.92 -10.78 12.30
N GLY A 242 4.22 -9.90 11.36
CA GLY A 242 3.43 -8.71 11.06
C GLY A 242 3.32 -8.47 9.58
N ILE A 243 2.19 -7.91 9.15
CA ILE A 243 1.95 -7.47 7.79
C ILE A 243 1.87 -5.95 7.84
N HIS A 244 2.98 -5.28 7.50
CA HIS A 244 3.10 -3.82 7.63
C HIS A 244 2.68 -3.33 9.02
N SER A 245 1.63 -2.51 9.13
CA SER A 245 1.08 -2.04 10.41
C SER A 245 -0.05 -2.91 10.97
N THR A 246 -0.53 -3.88 10.22
CA THR A 246 -1.60 -4.78 10.68
C THR A 246 -1.13 -5.66 11.83
N TRP A 247 -1.96 -5.82 12.86
CA TRP A 247 -1.69 -6.59 14.08
C TRP A 247 -0.58 -6.04 14.98
N ARG A 248 -0.20 -4.76 14.81
CA ARG A 248 0.82 -4.14 15.64
C ARG A 248 0.34 -3.77 17.05
N ASP A 249 -0.94 -3.76 17.27
CA ASP A 249 -1.60 -3.52 18.57
C ASP A 249 -2.12 -4.81 19.22
N GLU A 250 -1.94 -5.96 18.58
CA GLU A 250 -2.35 -7.24 19.12
C GLU A 250 -1.25 -7.78 20.07
N SER A 251 -1.58 -7.93 21.35
CA SER A 251 -0.63 -8.23 22.43
C SER A 251 0.11 -9.56 22.27
N PHE A 252 -0.55 -10.59 21.76
CA PHE A 252 0.08 -11.87 21.51
C PHE A 252 1.15 -11.77 20.40
N LEU A 253 0.82 -11.10 19.29
CA LEU A 253 1.78 -10.91 18.20
C LEU A 253 2.92 -9.96 18.61
N LEU A 254 2.65 -8.95 19.42
CA LEU A 254 3.68 -8.08 19.98
C LEU A 254 4.68 -8.88 20.85
N SER A 255 4.19 -9.82 21.65
CA SER A 255 5.07 -10.67 22.48
C SER A 255 6.02 -11.53 21.65
N LEU A 256 5.61 -11.93 20.45
CA LEU A 256 6.46 -12.67 19.50
C LEU A 256 7.51 -11.79 18.79
N GLN A 257 7.36 -10.47 18.87
CA GLN A 257 8.18 -9.48 18.15
C GLN A 257 8.88 -8.49 19.09
N ARG A 258 9.13 -8.89 20.35
CA ARG A 258 9.73 -8.06 21.41
C ARG A 258 8.89 -6.91 21.92
N GLY A 259 7.65 -6.73 21.45
CA GLY A 259 6.65 -5.85 22.05
C GLY A 259 6.75 -4.35 21.73
N GLU A 260 7.89 -3.85 21.29
CA GLU A 260 8.13 -2.42 21.09
C GLU A 260 9.07 -2.12 19.92
N PRO A 261 9.04 -0.89 19.38
CA PRO A 261 9.90 -0.51 18.27
C PRO A 261 11.36 -0.35 18.77
N ASP A 262 12.25 -1.12 18.20
CA ASP A 262 13.69 -1.03 18.39
C ASP A 262 14.42 -0.72 17.08
N ILE A 263 15.59 -0.11 17.19
CA ILE A 263 16.48 0.15 16.07
C ILE A 263 17.81 -0.59 16.26
N TYR A 264 18.17 -1.39 15.29
CA TYR A 264 19.39 -2.17 15.29
C TYR A 264 20.58 -1.29 14.92
N VAL A 265 21.62 -1.35 15.75
CA VAL A 265 22.83 -0.54 15.62
C VAL A 265 24.06 -1.46 15.70
N ASN A 266 25.04 -1.26 14.83
CA ASN A 266 26.31 -2.00 14.92
C ASN A 266 27.08 -1.64 16.20
N PRO A 267 27.78 -2.60 16.85
CA PRO A 267 28.55 -2.34 18.08
C PRO A 267 29.62 -1.26 17.96
N ASP A 268 30.28 -1.14 16.80
CA ASP A 268 31.32 -0.12 16.59
C ASP A 268 30.69 1.29 16.48
N ASP A 269 29.60 1.42 15.74
CA ASP A 269 28.86 2.68 15.62
C ASP A 269 28.24 3.10 16.96
N ALA A 270 27.72 2.15 17.74
CA ALA A 270 27.17 2.40 19.07
C ALA A 270 28.28 2.88 20.03
N LYS A 271 29.44 2.20 20.04
CA LYS A 271 30.59 2.58 20.86
C LYS A 271 31.10 3.98 20.53
N GLU A 272 31.23 4.31 19.25
CA GLU A 272 31.68 5.64 18.79
C GLU A 272 30.78 6.76 19.34
N ARG A 273 29.49 6.50 19.48
CA ARG A 273 28.47 7.46 19.95
C ARG A 273 28.11 7.32 21.43
N GLY A 274 28.81 6.46 22.17
CA GLY A 274 28.56 6.24 23.60
C GLY A 274 27.18 5.61 23.90
N VAL A 275 26.64 4.84 22.97
CA VAL A 275 25.37 4.14 23.07
C VAL A 275 25.60 2.70 23.51
N ILE A 276 24.76 2.21 24.43
CA ILE A 276 24.72 0.79 24.83
C ILE A 276 23.35 0.19 24.49
N ASP A 277 23.27 -1.13 24.49
CA ASP A 277 22.02 -1.87 24.26
C ASP A 277 20.94 -1.43 25.26
N GLY A 278 19.74 -1.12 24.76
CA GLY A 278 18.64 -0.61 25.57
C GLY A 278 18.60 0.93 25.77
N ASP A 279 19.62 1.66 25.33
CA ASP A 279 19.57 3.12 25.39
C ASP A 279 18.51 3.68 24.42
N MET A 280 17.83 4.75 24.83
CA MET A 280 17.05 5.56 23.89
C MET A 280 17.99 6.37 23.00
N VAL A 281 17.76 6.29 21.68
CA VAL A 281 18.51 7.04 20.69
C VAL A 281 17.56 7.91 19.86
N ARG A 282 18.02 9.08 19.52
CA ARG A 282 17.38 9.99 18.56
C ARG A 282 17.95 9.69 17.18
N ILE A 283 17.08 9.39 16.23
CA ILE A 283 17.42 9.20 14.82
C ILE A 283 16.92 10.43 14.07
N TYR A 284 17.77 11.03 13.25
CA TYR A 284 17.44 12.31 12.63
C TYR A 284 18.10 12.52 11.26
N ASN A 285 17.50 13.38 10.47
CA ASN A 285 18.07 14.00 9.27
C ASN A 285 17.36 15.33 8.98
N SER A 286 17.58 15.92 7.81
CA SER A 286 16.95 17.20 7.44
C SER A 286 15.41 17.12 7.24
N ALA A 287 14.83 15.93 7.12
CA ALA A 287 13.39 15.77 7.02
C ALA A 287 12.70 15.79 8.38
N GLY A 288 13.37 15.30 9.42
CA GLY A 288 12.80 15.22 10.77
C GLY A 288 13.58 14.33 11.70
N GLU A 289 12.91 13.86 12.76
CA GLU A 289 13.51 13.03 13.80
C GLU A 289 12.46 12.13 14.47
N PHE A 290 12.92 11.04 15.05
CA PHE A 290 12.16 10.20 15.97
C PHE A 290 13.10 9.52 16.96
N SER A 291 12.56 8.96 18.04
CA SER A 291 13.33 8.26 19.07
C SER A 291 12.92 6.79 19.16
N ALA A 292 13.90 5.90 19.28
CA ALA A 292 13.69 4.46 19.45
C ALA A 292 14.71 3.87 20.42
N MET A 293 14.45 2.68 20.93
CA MET A 293 15.39 1.94 21.75
C MET A 293 16.47 1.31 20.87
N ALA A 294 17.73 1.49 21.22
CA ALA A 294 18.84 0.89 20.51
C ALA A 294 18.94 -0.61 20.85
N HIS A 295 18.99 -1.43 19.81
CA HIS A 295 19.38 -2.84 19.90
C HIS A 295 20.77 -3.01 19.27
N VAL A 296 21.78 -3.14 20.12
CA VAL A 296 23.17 -3.28 19.66
C VAL A 296 23.41 -4.72 19.19
N SER A 297 23.72 -4.86 17.90
CA SER A 297 23.85 -6.17 17.26
C SER A 297 24.92 -6.23 16.19
N SER A 298 25.77 -7.23 16.23
CA SER A 298 26.75 -7.54 15.18
C SER A 298 26.10 -8.08 13.88
N GLY A 299 24.79 -8.34 13.89
CA GLY A 299 24.04 -8.70 12.70
C GLY A 299 23.81 -7.53 11.72
N ILE A 300 24.16 -6.32 12.11
CA ILE A 300 24.09 -5.10 11.27
C ILE A 300 25.51 -4.66 10.91
N GLN A 301 25.70 -4.28 9.65
CA GLN A 301 27.00 -3.78 9.20
C GLN A 301 27.28 -2.38 9.77
N PRO A 302 28.55 -2.01 9.99
CA PRO A 302 28.92 -0.65 10.35
C PRO A 302 28.40 0.37 9.32
N GLY A 303 27.97 1.52 9.79
CA GLY A 303 27.36 2.57 8.96
C GLY A 303 25.90 2.33 8.58
N MET A 304 25.25 1.29 9.14
CA MET A 304 23.85 0.96 8.88
C MET A 304 23.01 0.99 10.15
N LEU A 305 21.78 1.45 10.00
CA LEU A 305 20.70 1.29 10.96
C LEU A 305 19.61 0.41 10.34
N PHE A 306 18.95 -0.40 11.14
CA PHE A 306 17.85 -1.22 10.67
C PHE A 306 16.67 -1.21 11.64
N MET A 307 15.46 -1.07 11.12
CA MET A 307 14.24 -1.17 11.90
C MET A 307 13.20 -2.02 11.16
N TYR A 308 12.47 -2.84 11.88
CA TYR A 308 11.27 -3.45 11.33
C TYR A 308 10.19 -2.38 11.21
N HIS A 309 9.63 -2.22 10.01
CA HIS A 309 8.61 -1.19 9.75
C HIS A 309 7.21 -1.58 10.26
N GLY A 310 6.28 -0.66 10.19
CA GLY A 310 4.87 -0.87 10.52
C GLY A 310 4.46 -0.44 11.93
N TRP A 311 5.40 0.05 12.72
CA TRP A 311 5.09 0.60 14.04
C TRP A 311 4.33 1.92 13.94
N ASP A 312 3.24 2.05 14.68
CA ASP A 312 2.48 3.29 14.77
C ASP A 312 3.19 4.33 15.65
N PRO A 313 3.05 5.64 15.38
CA PRO A 313 3.61 6.69 16.22
C PRO A 313 3.28 6.57 17.69
N LYS A 314 2.08 6.10 18.05
CA LYS A 314 1.66 5.87 19.46
C LYS A 314 2.54 4.89 20.22
N MET A 315 3.31 4.06 19.52
CA MET A 315 4.20 3.07 20.13
C MET A 315 5.60 3.64 20.43
N PHE A 316 5.88 4.83 19.94
CA PHE A 316 7.14 5.55 20.21
C PHE A 316 6.95 6.55 21.35
N LYS A 317 8.00 6.74 22.15
CA LYS A 317 7.96 7.62 23.32
C LYS A 317 7.62 9.07 22.97
N ASP A 318 8.08 9.55 21.81
CA ASP A 318 7.85 10.91 21.32
C ASP A 318 6.67 11.04 20.36
N GLN A 319 5.85 9.99 20.22
CA GLN A 319 4.72 9.92 19.28
C GLN A 319 5.10 10.16 17.82
N LYS A 320 6.36 9.90 17.49
CA LYS A 320 6.93 10.00 16.13
C LYS A 320 7.49 8.66 15.71
N ASN A 321 7.34 8.29 14.46
CA ASN A 321 7.90 7.06 13.92
C ASN A 321 8.91 7.32 12.79
N PHE A 322 9.46 6.27 12.25
CA PHE A 322 10.43 6.33 11.14
C PHE A 322 9.96 7.15 9.93
N GLY A 323 8.67 7.36 9.74
CA GLY A 323 8.11 8.19 8.67
C GLY A 323 8.57 9.65 8.72
N GLU A 324 9.01 10.13 9.90
CA GLU A 324 9.52 11.51 10.05
C GLU A 324 10.84 11.73 9.33
N VAL A 325 11.69 10.72 9.25
CA VAL A 325 13.03 10.80 8.65
C VAL A 325 13.10 10.29 7.22
N ILE A 326 11.98 9.86 6.62
CA ILE A 326 11.93 9.47 5.22
C ILE A 326 11.87 10.73 4.36
N PRO A 327 12.92 11.09 3.64
CA PRO A 327 12.94 12.31 2.85
C PRO A 327 12.17 12.13 1.54
N THR A 328 11.41 13.16 1.16
CA THR A 328 10.77 13.23 -0.15
C THR A 328 11.16 14.49 -0.90
N GLY A 329 11.19 15.61 -0.19
CA GLY A 329 11.55 16.90 -0.80
C GLY A 329 13.05 16.99 -1.10
N GLY A 330 13.39 17.53 -2.26
CA GLY A 330 14.77 17.80 -2.64
C GLY A 330 15.58 16.61 -3.14
N LEU A 331 15.13 15.38 -2.95
CA LEU A 331 15.77 14.17 -3.48
C LEU A 331 15.20 13.74 -4.83
N ILE A 332 13.95 14.05 -5.10
CA ILE A 332 13.32 13.79 -6.39
C ILE A 332 13.55 14.99 -7.28
N LYS A 333 14.26 14.76 -8.39
CA LYS A 333 14.52 15.81 -9.37
C LYS A 333 13.20 16.32 -9.95
N PRO A 334 12.93 17.63 -9.91
CA PRO A 334 11.83 18.19 -10.69
C PRO A 334 12.05 17.90 -12.17
N THR A 335 11.03 17.39 -12.84
CA THR A 335 11.08 17.04 -14.26
C THR A 335 9.92 17.71 -14.99
N SER A 336 10.02 17.79 -16.31
CA SER A 336 8.92 18.15 -17.18
C SER A 336 7.71 17.24 -16.96
N MET A 337 7.96 15.99 -16.62
CA MET A 337 6.95 15.00 -16.26
C MET A 337 6.03 15.46 -15.12
N ALA A 338 6.59 16.05 -14.05
CA ALA A 338 5.80 16.56 -12.93
C ALA A 338 4.96 17.79 -13.32
N GLY A 339 5.50 18.64 -14.22
CA GLY A 339 4.81 19.83 -14.72
C GLY A 339 3.86 19.55 -15.89
N ASP A 340 4.36 18.82 -16.88
CA ASP A 340 3.66 18.62 -18.16
C ASP A 340 2.59 17.52 -18.11
N TYR A 341 2.85 16.48 -17.29
CA TYR A 341 1.99 15.29 -17.20
C TYR A 341 1.22 15.20 -15.88
N GLY A 342 1.25 16.19 -15.05
CA GLY A 342 0.48 16.41 -13.83
C GLY A 342 0.27 15.20 -12.93
N HIS A 343 -0.54 14.25 -13.34
CA HIS A 343 -0.86 13.06 -12.57
C HIS A 343 0.35 12.14 -12.28
N LEU A 344 1.37 12.16 -13.11
CA LEU A 344 2.58 11.36 -12.92
C LEU A 344 3.51 11.96 -11.87
N GLY A 345 3.44 13.26 -11.65
CA GLY A 345 4.13 13.93 -10.56
C GLY A 345 3.69 13.44 -9.18
N TYR A 346 2.52 12.85 -9.07
CA TYR A 346 2.03 12.24 -7.83
C TYR A 346 2.59 10.84 -7.56
N GLN A 347 3.26 10.24 -8.52
CA GLN A 347 3.89 8.93 -8.36
C GLN A 347 5.39 8.95 -8.63
N PRO A 348 6.13 9.92 -8.12
CA PRO A 348 7.56 10.01 -8.39
C PRO A 348 8.32 8.79 -7.89
N LEU A 349 7.82 8.11 -6.85
CA LEU A 349 8.41 6.87 -6.32
C LEU A 349 8.25 5.67 -7.26
N ALA A 350 7.27 5.68 -8.15
CA ALA A 350 7.08 4.61 -9.14
C ALA A 350 8.08 4.71 -10.30
N TYR A 351 8.57 5.91 -10.56
CA TYR A 351 9.51 6.22 -11.64
C TYR A 351 10.88 6.66 -11.13
N ALA A 352 11.02 6.91 -9.83
CA ALA A 352 12.32 7.19 -9.22
C ALA A 352 13.17 5.92 -9.14
N PRO A 353 14.49 6.04 -9.30
CA PRO A 353 15.40 4.89 -9.26
C PRO A 353 15.39 4.15 -7.93
N ASN A 354 14.98 4.82 -6.86
CA ASN A 354 14.95 4.28 -5.50
C ASN A 354 13.63 4.53 -4.79
N GLN A 355 13.21 3.54 -4.02
CA GLN A 355 12.16 3.69 -3.05
C GLN A 355 12.76 4.25 -1.76
N THR A 356 12.81 5.57 -1.65
CA THR A 356 13.49 6.28 -0.56
C THR A 356 12.99 5.92 0.83
N TYR A 357 11.79 5.38 0.95
CA TYR A 357 11.23 4.96 2.24
C TYR A 357 11.85 3.68 2.83
N LYS A 358 12.73 3.00 2.10
CA LYS A 358 13.42 1.79 2.58
C LYS A 358 14.93 1.89 2.59
N ASP A 359 15.49 2.94 2.01
CA ASP A 359 16.92 3.15 1.89
C ASP A 359 17.22 4.65 1.77
N PHE A 360 17.57 5.26 2.89
CA PHE A 360 17.88 6.68 2.97
C PHE A 360 18.94 6.93 4.05
N THR A 361 19.48 8.15 4.08
CA THR A 361 20.51 8.51 5.06
C THR A 361 19.95 9.29 6.23
N CYS A 362 20.53 9.01 7.40
CA CYS A 362 20.25 9.69 8.66
C CYS A 362 21.51 9.69 9.54
N ASP A 363 21.40 10.17 10.75
CA ASP A 363 22.36 9.96 11.82
C ASP A 363 21.62 9.63 13.11
N PHE A 364 22.34 9.21 14.13
CA PHE A 364 21.77 8.93 15.45
C PHE A 364 22.70 9.36 16.57
N GLU A 365 22.12 9.64 17.71
CA GLU A 365 22.83 9.99 18.94
C GLU A 365 22.06 9.46 20.15
N LYS A 366 22.73 9.33 21.30
CA LYS A 366 22.06 9.00 22.55
C LYS A 366 21.10 10.12 22.92
N SER A 367 19.85 9.75 23.21
CA SER A 367 18.88 10.72 23.74
C SER A 367 19.29 11.19 25.13
N ALA A 368 19.10 12.48 25.39
CA ALA A 368 19.41 13.07 26.68
C ALA A 368 18.50 12.57 27.81
#